data_ddf5f50efc6746498b9609f7b6810568
#
_entry.id   ddf5f50efc6746498b9609f7b6810568
#
_cell.length_a   1.000
_cell.length_b   1.000
_cell.length_c   1.000
_cell.angle_alpha   90.00
_cell.angle_beta   90.00
_cell.angle_gamma   90.00
#
_symmetry.space_group_name_H-M   'P 1'
#
loop_
_entity.id
_entity.type
_entity.pdbx_description
1 polymer ?
#
loop_
_entity_poly.entity_id
_entity_poly.type
_entity_poly.pdbx_seq_one_letter_code
_entity_poly.pdbx_strand_id
1 'polypeptide(L)'
;MAGPLLLVAGGSGIVPLMAMIRHRRAARSTVPTRLLYSSRTAEDIIYAEEMDQLVATQPGLGIYHTLTRAQPHGWTGYARRIDVDMLREVATPLGSALRSYVCGPTSLVESVADQLTALGLPADRIRTERFGPTGGTL
;
A
#
# COMPACT_ATOMS: atom_id res chain seq x y z
N MET A 1 -2.92 -18.45 5.28
CA MET A 1 -1.73 -18.60 5.28
C MET A 1 -0.92 -17.41 5.51
N ALA A 2 -0.05 -17.45 6.20
CA ALA A 2 0.47 -16.36 6.90
C ALA A 2 1.80 -15.84 6.37
N GLY A 3 1.95 -15.73 5.10
CA GLY A 3 3.14 -15.12 4.52
C GLY A 3 3.15 -13.60 4.63
N PRO A 4 4.30 -12.95 4.42
CA PRO A 4 4.37 -11.49 4.42
C PRO A 4 3.41 -10.86 3.42
N LEU A 5 2.92 -9.67 3.76
CA LEU A 5 1.92 -8.95 2.94
C LEU A 5 2.44 -7.59 2.51
N LEU A 6 2.28 -7.31 1.22
CA LEU A 6 2.46 -5.97 0.67
C LEU A 6 1.09 -5.45 0.23
N LEU A 7 0.62 -4.39 0.86
CA LEU A 7 -0.65 -3.77 0.54
C LEU A 7 -0.38 -2.46 -0.18
N VAL A 8 -1.02 -2.25 -1.31
CA VAL A 8 -0.84 -1.02 -2.09
C VAL A 8 -2.21 -0.40 -2.35
N ALA A 9 -2.40 0.82 -1.88
CA ALA A 9 -3.67 1.52 -1.98
C ALA A 9 -3.55 2.84 -2.71
N GLY A 10 -4.58 3.19 -3.44
CA GLY A 10 -4.75 4.53 -3.99
C GLY A 10 -6.14 5.04 -3.67
N GLY A 11 -6.23 6.27 -3.14
CA GLY A 11 -7.51 6.89 -2.83
C GLY A 11 -8.41 6.03 -1.96
N SER A 12 -9.65 5.82 -2.39
CA SER A 12 -10.62 5.01 -1.63
C SER A 12 -10.26 3.53 -1.57
N GLY A 13 -9.27 3.07 -2.33
CA GLY A 13 -8.78 1.70 -2.25
C GLY A 13 -8.20 1.33 -0.90
N ILE A 14 -7.95 2.33 -0.03
CA ILE A 14 -7.48 2.07 1.33
C ILE A 14 -8.54 1.36 2.18
N VAL A 15 -9.83 1.52 1.87
CA VAL A 15 -10.92 1.00 2.72
C VAL A 15 -10.83 -0.52 2.91
N PRO A 16 -10.79 -1.35 1.84
CA PRO A 16 -10.66 -2.79 2.05
C PRO A 16 -9.31 -3.20 2.65
N LEU A 17 -8.25 -2.47 2.36
CA LEU A 17 -6.94 -2.82 2.92
C LEU A 17 -6.88 -2.46 4.41
N MET A 18 -7.55 -1.38 4.82
CA MET A 18 -7.64 -1.04 6.23
C MET A 18 -8.40 -2.10 7.02
N ALA A 19 -9.45 -2.68 6.40
CA ALA A 19 -10.17 -3.79 7.02
C ALA A 19 -9.23 -4.99 7.26
N MET A 20 -8.33 -5.28 6.32
CA MET A 20 -7.34 -6.34 6.50
C MET A 20 -6.37 -6.04 7.64
N ILE A 21 -5.91 -4.81 7.75
CA ILE A 21 -5.00 -4.40 8.81
C ILE A 21 -5.69 -4.49 10.18
N ARG A 22 -6.95 -4.08 10.26
CA ARG A 22 -7.74 -4.20 11.49
C ARG A 22 -7.95 -5.67 11.87
N HIS A 23 -8.19 -6.53 10.90
CA HIS A 23 -8.32 -7.97 11.14
C HIS A 23 -7.01 -8.55 11.67
N ARG A 24 -5.88 -8.14 11.09
CA ARG A 24 -4.56 -8.54 11.55
C ARG A 24 -4.35 -8.17 13.02
N ARG A 25 -4.75 -6.97 13.41
CA ARG A 25 -4.66 -6.52 14.80
C ARG A 25 -5.54 -7.36 15.71
N ALA A 26 -6.79 -7.59 15.31
CA ALA A 26 -7.73 -8.38 16.11
C ALA A 26 -7.24 -9.81 16.29
N ALA A 27 -6.59 -10.37 15.28
CA ALA A 27 -6.02 -11.73 15.34
C ALA A 27 -4.66 -11.77 16.04
N ARG A 28 -4.15 -10.61 16.48
CA ARG A 28 -2.82 -10.50 17.10
C ARG A 28 -1.71 -11.08 16.24
N SER A 29 -1.86 -10.95 14.94
CA SER A 29 -0.87 -11.44 13.99
C SER A 29 0.39 -10.58 14.03
N THR A 30 1.56 -11.21 13.89
CA THR A 30 2.84 -10.51 13.76
C THR A 30 3.43 -10.70 12.37
N VAL A 31 2.64 -11.16 11.42
CA VAL A 31 3.08 -11.34 10.04
C VAL A 31 3.60 -10.01 9.51
N PRO A 32 4.82 -9.97 8.96
CA PRO A 32 5.34 -8.73 8.36
C PRO A 32 4.39 -8.20 7.31
N THR A 33 3.96 -6.96 7.48
CA THR A 33 2.96 -6.33 6.61
C THR A 33 3.40 -4.90 6.34
N ARG A 34 3.41 -4.51 5.07
CA ARG A 34 3.71 -3.14 4.67
C ARG A 34 2.62 -2.60 3.79
N LEU A 35 2.17 -1.40 4.07
CA LEU A 35 1.20 -0.68 3.27
C LEU A 35 1.90 0.50 2.59
N LEU A 36 1.75 0.58 1.27
CA LEU A 36 2.14 1.75 0.49
C LEU A 36 0.87 2.41 0.01
N TYR A 37 0.63 3.65 0.44
CA TYR A 37 -0.62 4.35 0.22
C TYR A 37 -0.37 5.63 -0.57
N SER A 38 -0.97 5.74 -1.75
CA SER A 38 -0.86 6.90 -2.62
C SER A 38 -2.05 7.82 -2.42
N SER A 39 -1.78 9.09 -2.15
CA SER A 39 -2.78 10.16 -2.05
C SER A 39 -2.26 11.37 -2.81
N ARG A 40 -3.15 12.32 -3.13
CA ARG A 40 -2.73 13.55 -3.80
C ARG A 40 -2.05 14.49 -2.83
N THR A 41 -2.67 14.71 -1.68
CA THR A 41 -2.17 15.62 -0.64
C THR A 41 -2.33 14.96 0.73
N ALA A 42 -1.72 15.55 1.75
CA ALA A 42 -1.83 15.05 3.12
C ALA A 42 -3.29 15.04 3.61
N GLU A 43 -4.07 16.03 3.21
CA GLU A 43 -5.47 16.13 3.60
C GLU A 43 -6.33 15.01 3.02
N ASP A 44 -5.89 14.40 1.93
CA ASP A 44 -6.62 13.30 1.29
C ASP A 44 -6.36 11.94 1.96
N ILE A 45 -5.43 11.86 2.88
CA ILE A 45 -5.14 10.60 3.58
C ILE A 45 -6.30 10.23 4.49
N ILE A 46 -6.94 9.10 4.20
CA ILE A 46 -8.03 8.57 5.02
C ILE A 46 -7.42 7.75 6.15
N TYR A 47 -7.99 7.83 7.35
CA TYR A 47 -7.56 7.08 8.53
C TYR A 47 -6.15 7.44 9.02
N ALA A 48 -5.70 8.67 8.81
CA ALA A 48 -4.32 9.06 9.14
C ALA A 48 -3.97 8.81 10.61
N GLU A 49 -4.84 9.23 11.54
CA GLU A 49 -4.58 9.04 12.97
C GLU A 49 -4.58 7.56 13.36
N GLU A 50 -5.52 6.79 12.83
CA GLU A 50 -5.58 5.36 13.10
C GLU A 50 -4.32 4.66 12.59
N MET A 51 -3.83 5.04 11.40
CA MET A 51 -2.61 4.46 10.86
C MET A 51 -1.39 4.76 11.74
N ASP A 52 -1.29 5.98 12.26
CA ASP A 52 -0.19 6.34 13.16
C ASP A 52 -0.21 5.48 14.42
N GLN A 53 -1.39 5.27 14.99
CA GLN A 53 -1.53 4.42 16.17
C GLN A 53 -1.19 2.95 15.87
N LEU A 54 -1.62 2.46 14.71
CA LEU A 54 -1.35 1.07 14.32
C LEU A 54 0.15 0.83 14.16
N VAL A 55 0.87 1.75 13.50
CA VAL A 55 2.32 1.62 13.35
C VAL A 55 3.02 1.65 14.71
N ALA A 56 2.54 2.50 15.63
CA ALA A 56 3.15 2.62 16.94
C ALA A 56 2.93 1.39 17.83
N THR A 57 1.86 0.63 17.59
CA THR A 57 1.45 -0.44 18.51
C THR A 57 1.49 -1.85 17.93
N GLN A 58 1.55 -1.99 16.59
CA GLN A 58 1.45 -3.31 15.95
C GLN A 58 2.83 -3.78 15.47
N PRO A 59 3.37 -4.87 16.03
CA PRO A 59 4.67 -5.38 15.59
C PRO A 59 4.61 -5.83 14.14
N GLY A 60 5.66 -5.54 13.40
CA GLY A 60 5.79 -5.99 12.02
C GLY A 60 4.95 -5.22 10.99
N LEU A 61 4.29 -4.13 11.39
CA LEU A 61 3.50 -3.31 10.47
C LEU A 61 4.24 -2.03 10.12
N GLY A 62 4.43 -1.79 8.82
CA GLY A 62 4.97 -0.53 8.31
C GLY A 62 3.97 0.13 7.37
N ILE A 63 3.85 1.45 7.44
CA ILE A 63 2.96 2.22 6.55
C ILE A 63 3.78 3.33 5.91
N TYR A 64 3.71 3.41 4.59
CA TYR A 64 4.49 4.34 3.78
C TYR A 64 3.54 5.12 2.89
N HIS A 65 3.72 6.45 2.83
CA HIS A 65 2.86 7.31 2.02
C HIS A 65 3.62 7.91 0.87
N THR A 66 2.95 8.05 -0.27
CA THR A 66 3.42 8.91 -1.33
C THR A 66 2.34 9.96 -1.63
N LEU A 67 2.75 11.22 -1.72
CA LEU A 67 1.86 12.33 -2.05
C LEU A 67 2.22 12.83 -3.44
N THR A 68 1.27 12.73 -4.37
CA THR A 68 1.57 12.92 -5.79
C THR A 68 1.38 14.36 -6.28
N ARG A 69 0.64 15.20 -5.56
CA ARG A 69 0.33 16.56 -6.02
C ARG A 69 1.01 17.63 -5.18
N ALA A 70 0.86 17.58 -3.87
CA ALA A 70 1.42 18.58 -2.97
C ALA A 70 1.86 17.93 -1.67
N GLN A 71 2.96 18.41 -1.12
CA GLN A 71 3.53 17.88 0.12
C GLN A 71 3.57 19.01 1.15
N PRO A 72 3.22 18.71 2.42
CA PRO A 72 3.35 19.71 3.48
C PRO A 72 4.81 20.01 3.77
N HIS A 73 5.06 21.18 4.35
CA HIS A 73 6.40 21.56 4.76
C HIS A 73 6.97 20.48 5.68
N GLY A 74 8.21 20.07 5.44
CA GLY A 74 8.86 19.02 6.23
C GLY A 74 8.49 17.59 5.87
N TRP A 75 7.75 17.39 4.77
CA TRP A 75 7.39 16.05 4.34
C TRP A 75 8.63 15.21 4.05
N THR A 76 8.69 14.00 4.60
CA THR A 76 9.83 13.10 4.44
C THR A 76 9.48 11.82 3.69
N GLY A 77 8.19 11.61 3.37
CA GLY A 77 7.77 10.45 2.58
C GLY A 77 8.03 10.64 1.09
N TYR A 78 7.49 9.72 0.30
CA TYR A 78 7.62 9.83 -1.15
C TYR A 78 6.77 10.98 -1.70
N ALA A 79 7.22 11.57 -2.80
CA ALA A 79 6.59 12.74 -3.39
C ALA A 79 6.38 12.56 -4.90
N ARG A 80 5.98 11.37 -5.31
CA ARG A 80 5.79 11.04 -6.72
C ARG A 80 4.80 9.88 -6.84
N ARG A 81 4.38 9.58 -8.06
CA ARG A 81 3.55 8.41 -8.32
C ARG A 81 4.33 7.14 -7.99
N ILE A 82 3.59 6.10 -7.60
CA ILE A 82 4.22 4.81 -7.32
C ILE A 82 4.97 4.33 -8.55
N ASP A 83 6.22 3.97 -8.36
CA ASP A 83 7.08 3.46 -9.42
C ASP A 83 7.79 2.19 -8.94
N VAL A 84 8.52 1.56 -9.85
CA VAL A 84 9.17 0.28 -9.57
C VAL A 84 10.22 0.40 -8.46
N ASP A 85 10.94 1.51 -8.39
CA ASP A 85 11.94 1.71 -7.35
C ASP A 85 11.31 1.81 -5.97
N MET A 86 10.19 2.52 -5.87
CA MET A 86 9.43 2.65 -4.63
C MET A 86 8.91 1.28 -4.17
N LEU A 87 8.32 0.53 -5.11
CA LEU A 87 7.83 -0.82 -4.81
C LEU A 87 8.97 -1.75 -4.36
N ARG A 88 10.11 -1.65 -5.01
CA ARG A 88 11.28 -2.45 -4.62
C ARG A 88 11.72 -2.12 -3.20
N GLU A 89 11.82 -0.84 -2.86
CA GLU A 89 12.23 -0.41 -1.52
C GLU A 89 11.29 -0.93 -0.45
N VAL A 90 9.99 -0.81 -0.67
CA VAL A 90 9.00 -1.23 0.32
C VAL A 90 8.90 -2.75 0.40
N ALA A 91 9.02 -3.45 -0.73
CA ALA A 91 8.82 -4.89 -0.80
C ALA A 91 10.03 -5.70 -0.36
N THR A 92 11.25 -5.23 -0.60
CA THR A 92 12.46 -6.00 -0.38
C THR A 92 12.57 -6.57 1.04
N PRO A 93 12.30 -5.80 2.11
CA PRO A 93 12.40 -6.36 3.46
C PRO A 93 11.38 -7.46 3.77
N LEU A 94 10.33 -7.58 2.96
CA LEU A 94 9.34 -8.64 3.15
C LEU A 94 9.79 -9.99 2.60
N GLY A 95 10.82 -10.00 1.74
CA GLY A 95 11.32 -11.22 1.13
C GLY A 95 10.53 -11.65 -0.10
N SER A 96 10.95 -12.73 -0.72
CA SER A 96 10.39 -13.18 -2.00
C SER A 96 9.09 -13.97 -1.86
N ALA A 97 8.70 -14.33 -0.65
CA ALA A 97 7.47 -15.11 -0.42
C ALA A 97 6.25 -14.23 -0.17
N LEU A 98 6.35 -12.93 -0.38
CA LEU A 98 5.26 -12.00 -0.10
C LEU A 98 4.08 -12.21 -1.04
N ARG A 99 2.90 -11.83 -0.55
CA ARG A 99 1.70 -11.68 -1.36
C ARG A 99 1.33 -10.21 -1.39
N SER A 100 0.68 -9.77 -2.45
CA SER A 100 0.28 -8.38 -2.57
C SER A 100 -1.20 -8.24 -2.86
N TYR A 101 -1.83 -7.25 -2.22
CA TYR A 101 -3.18 -6.81 -2.51
C TYR A 101 -3.10 -5.36 -2.95
N VAL A 102 -3.64 -5.07 -4.14
CA VAL A 102 -3.58 -3.75 -4.75
C VAL A 102 -5.00 -3.27 -5.00
N CYS A 103 -5.38 -2.15 -4.38
CA CYS A 103 -6.74 -1.62 -4.46
C CYS A 103 -6.71 -0.14 -4.79
N GLY A 104 -7.49 0.29 -5.76
CA GLY A 104 -7.56 1.69 -6.15
C GLY A 104 -8.12 1.89 -7.54
N PRO A 105 -7.89 3.09 -8.11
CA PRO A 105 -8.31 3.36 -9.49
C PRO A 105 -7.64 2.41 -10.47
N THR A 106 -8.32 2.14 -11.57
CA THR A 106 -7.88 1.14 -12.56
C THR A 106 -6.45 1.40 -13.03
N SER A 107 -6.10 2.65 -13.35
CA SER A 107 -4.77 2.96 -13.88
C SER A 107 -3.67 2.68 -12.85
N LEU A 108 -3.91 2.99 -11.59
CA LEU A 108 -2.94 2.70 -10.53
C LEU A 108 -2.79 1.20 -10.35
N VAL A 109 -3.90 0.48 -10.28
CA VAL A 109 -3.89 -0.96 -10.04
C VAL A 109 -3.13 -1.68 -11.16
N GLU A 110 -3.41 -1.33 -12.42
CA GLU A 110 -2.74 -1.96 -13.55
C GLU A 110 -1.25 -1.66 -13.56
N SER A 111 -0.88 -0.41 -13.32
CA SER A 111 0.51 0.00 -13.27
C SER A 111 1.27 -0.73 -12.17
N VAL A 112 0.71 -0.79 -10.97
CA VAL A 112 1.36 -1.45 -9.83
C VAL A 112 1.49 -2.95 -10.08
N ALA A 113 0.43 -3.60 -10.58
CA ALA A 113 0.48 -5.04 -10.87
C ALA A 113 1.57 -5.36 -11.91
N ASP A 114 1.69 -4.55 -12.96
CA ASP A 114 2.73 -4.74 -13.97
C ASP A 114 4.12 -4.55 -13.36
N GLN A 115 4.30 -3.56 -12.52
CA GLN A 115 5.58 -3.28 -11.88
C GLN A 115 5.98 -4.39 -10.90
N LEU A 116 5.03 -4.91 -10.12
CA LEU A 116 5.30 -6.03 -9.23
C LEU A 116 5.70 -7.28 -10.01
N THR A 117 5.05 -7.52 -11.13
CA THR A 117 5.41 -8.63 -12.01
C THR A 117 6.83 -8.44 -12.55
N ALA A 118 7.18 -7.22 -12.95
CA ALA A 118 8.53 -6.91 -13.42
C ALA A 118 9.58 -7.12 -12.33
N LEU A 119 9.21 -6.97 -11.05
CA LEU A 119 10.10 -7.24 -9.93
C LEU A 119 10.22 -8.73 -9.60
N GLY A 120 9.47 -9.58 -10.30
CA GLY A 120 9.55 -11.03 -10.13
C GLY A 120 8.46 -11.63 -9.26
N LEU A 121 7.47 -10.86 -8.83
CA LEU A 121 6.38 -11.40 -8.04
C LEU A 121 5.43 -12.19 -8.96
N PRO A 122 5.18 -13.48 -8.66
CA PRO A 122 4.28 -14.27 -9.51
C PRO A 122 2.85 -13.70 -9.51
N ALA A 123 2.20 -13.80 -10.66
CA ALA A 123 0.86 -13.26 -10.84
C ALA A 123 -0.15 -13.85 -9.86
N ASP A 124 0.01 -15.10 -9.46
CA ASP A 124 -0.90 -15.75 -8.52
C ASP A 124 -0.72 -15.26 -7.07
N ARG A 125 0.26 -14.42 -6.82
CA ARG A 125 0.45 -13.77 -5.53
C ARG A 125 0.03 -12.30 -5.54
N ILE A 126 -0.55 -11.82 -6.62
CA ILE A 126 -1.03 -10.44 -6.75
C ILE A 126 -2.55 -10.47 -6.88
N ARG A 127 -3.24 -9.88 -5.92
CA ARG A 127 -4.69 -9.71 -5.99
C ARG A 127 -5.00 -8.24 -6.18
N THR A 128 -5.94 -7.95 -7.07
CA THR A 128 -6.27 -6.57 -7.42
C THR A 128 -7.76 -6.34 -7.28
N GLU A 129 -8.10 -5.11 -6.88
CA GLU A 129 -9.48 -4.66 -6.84
C GLU A 129 -9.53 -3.23 -7.33
N ARG A 130 -10.38 -2.96 -8.33
CA ARG A 130 -10.44 -1.66 -8.97
C ARG A 130 -11.69 -0.93 -8.55
N PHE A 131 -11.55 0.37 -8.28
CA PHE A 131 -12.66 1.22 -7.87
C PHE A 131 -12.72 2.45 -8.76
N GLY A 132 -13.94 2.92 -8.99
CA GLY A 132 -14.18 4.15 -9.70
C GLY A 132 -13.99 4.02 -11.20
N PRO A 133 -14.08 5.15 -11.90
CA PRO A 133 -13.99 5.14 -13.37
C PRO A 133 -12.61 4.76 -13.84
N THR A 134 -12.56 4.17 -15.03
CA THR A 134 -11.31 3.86 -15.71
C THR A 134 -10.55 5.14 -15.98
N GLY A 135 -9.25 5.10 -15.77
CA GLY A 135 -8.41 6.27 -16.03
C GLY A 135 -8.30 7.24 -14.87
N GLY A 136 -8.82 6.90 -13.68
CA GLY A 136 -8.57 7.70 -12.50
C GLY A 136 -7.09 7.78 -12.21
N THR A 137 -6.62 8.96 -11.77
CA THR A 137 -5.21 9.18 -11.47
C THR A 137 -5.02 9.68 -10.05
N LEU A 138 -3.96 9.26 -9.46
CA LEU A 138 -3.54 9.72 -8.15
C LEU A 138 -2.11 10.21 -8.18
#